data_5f62a437ac2354a89557027e95a23f52
#
_entry.id   5f62a437ac2354a89557027e95a23f52
#
_cell.length_a   1.000
_cell.length_b   1.000
_cell.length_c   1.000
_cell.angle_alpha   90.00
_cell.angle_beta   90.00
_cell.angle_gamma   90.00
#
_symmetry.space_group_name_H-M   'P 1'
#
loop_
_entity.id
_entity.type
_entity.pdbx_description
1 polymer ?
#
loop_
_entity_poly.entity_id
_entity_poly.type
_entity_poly.pdbx_seq_one_letter_code
_entity_poly.pdbx_strand_id
1 'polypeptide(L)'
;MIGRLAWVTTQEARGRDEDEPLGLAALERTGVSVDLVDWDDHAVDWSLFDRVVLRSAWDYPQRLDEFSTWLDAVDAVTDLVNPPALVRWSLDKQYLAELAEAGVPITPTVFVPPGSPASFPPGGVVVKPAVGAGSVDAASYGADQHEEATSHVARLHAAGQVVLVQPFLRSIPEEGEWPMVFLDGRFSHAANKRVALPQAGTVDDLFAPETNAAHVATAAQVEVAQAAVDLVSDRLGTPTYARVDLVRDDTGGFCVLEVELVEPSLFLAYAEPAAAERFAAVLAH
;
A
#
# COMPACT_ATOMS: atom_id res chain seq x y z
N MET A 1 25.53 10.54 6.15
CA MET A 1 24.69 11.32 5.22
C MET A 1 24.85 10.70 3.85
N ILE A 2 23.76 10.38 3.21
CA ILE A 2 23.78 9.87 1.84
C ILE A 2 24.03 11.01 0.85
N GLY A 3 24.75 10.73 -0.25
CA GLY A 3 25.04 11.70 -1.31
C GLY A 3 24.10 11.57 -2.51
N ARG A 4 23.72 10.32 -2.86
CA ARG A 4 22.94 10.03 -4.06
C ARG A 4 21.84 8.99 -3.80
N LEU A 5 20.62 9.31 -4.15
CA LEU A 5 19.42 8.49 -3.95
C LEU A 5 18.74 8.19 -5.29
N ALA A 6 18.34 6.93 -5.51
CA ALA A 6 17.43 6.58 -6.58
C ALA A 6 15.97 6.64 -6.08
N TRP A 7 15.17 7.47 -6.72
CA TRP A 7 13.71 7.50 -6.55
C TRP A 7 13.08 6.61 -7.61
N VAL A 8 12.59 5.45 -7.17
CA VAL A 8 12.16 4.39 -8.08
C VAL A 8 10.71 4.55 -8.49
N THR A 9 10.48 4.50 -9.79
CA THR A 9 9.18 4.64 -10.46
C THR A 9 9.03 3.62 -11.58
N THR A 10 8.00 3.76 -12.41
CA THR A 10 7.85 3.14 -13.73
C THR A 10 7.61 4.22 -14.78
N GLN A 11 7.83 3.88 -16.04
CA GLN A 11 7.54 4.81 -17.14
C GLN A 11 6.08 5.28 -17.16
N GLU A 12 5.14 4.38 -16.82
CA GLU A 12 3.71 4.69 -16.82
C GLU A 12 3.28 5.56 -15.63
N ALA A 13 4.01 5.52 -14.51
CA ALA A 13 3.71 6.30 -13.31
C ALA A 13 4.35 7.70 -13.31
N ARG A 14 5.30 7.97 -14.22
CA ARG A 14 5.98 9.26 -14.31
C ARG A 14 4.99 10.42 -14.46
N GLY A 15 5.10 11.40 -13.54
CA GLY A 15 4.22 12.58 -13.51
C GLY A 15 2.80 12.29 -13.00
N ARG A 16 2.53 11.09 -12.48
CA ARG A 16 1.25 10.71 -11.88
C ARG A 16 1.32 10.58 -10.36
N ASP A 17 2.52 10.50 -9.78
CA ASP A 17 2.73 10.49 -8.33
C ASP A 17 2.68 11.94 -7.80
N GLU A 18 1.60 12.29 -7.09
CA GLU A 18 1.42 13.63 -6.51
C GLU A 18 2.47 13.94 -5.42
N ASP A 19 3.08 12.92 -4.81
CA ASP A 19 4.12 13.08 -3.79
C ASP A 19 5.48 13.41 -4.40
N GLU A 20 5.74 13.01 -5.65
CA GLU A 20 7.04 13.15 -6.31
C GLU A 20 7.59 14.59 -6.26
N PRO A 21 6.87 15.63 -6.74
CA PRO A 21 7.41 16.98 -6.76
C PRO A 21 7.69 17.53 -5.34
N LEU A 22 6.90 17.14 -4.35
CA LEU A 22 7.04 17.58 -2.97
C LEU A 22 8.21 16.87 -2.27
N GLY A 23 8.32 15.55 -2.47
CA GLY A 23 9.41 14.73 -1.95
C GLY A 23 10.76 15.13 -2.54
N LEU A 24 10.84 15.30 -3.85
CA LEU A 24 12.06 15.74 -4.55
C LEU A 24 12.51 17.11 -4.08
N ALA A 25 11.59 18.08 -3.99
CA ALA A 25 11.92 19.42 -3.49
C ALA A 25 12.39 19.41 -2.02
N ALA A 26 11.85 18.52 -1.19
CA ALA A 26 12.29 18.38 0.20
C ALA A 26 13.68 17.73 0.29
N LEU A 27 13.97 16.71 -0.51
CA LEU A 27 15.27 16.05 -0.58
C LEU A 27 16.37 16.98 -1.09
N GLU A 28 16.09 17.79 -2.10
CA GLU A 28 17.02 18.80 -2.61
C GLU A 28 17.52 19.73 -1.48
N ARG A 29 16.62 20.14 -0.56
CA ARG A 29 17.00 20.98 0.58
C ARG A 29 17.91 20.29 1.59
N THR A 30 17.95 18.96 1.61
CA THR A 30 18.91 18.19 2.44
C THR A 30 20.29 18.09 1.81
N GLY A 31 20.45 18.46 0.55
CA GLY A 31 21.69 18.33 -0.22
C GLY A 31 21.89 16.94 -0.85
N VAL A 32 20.89 16.06 -0.78
CA VAL A 32 20.91 14.75 -1.44
C VAL A 32 20.64 14.93 -2.92
N SER A 33 21.47 14.34 -3.78
CA SER A 33 21.20 14.24 -5.22
C SER A 33 20.21 13.11 -5.49
N VAL A 34 19.14 13.38 -6.22
CA VAL A 34 18.10 12.40 -6.50
C VAL A 34 18.00 12.15 -8.00
N ASP A 35 18.05 10.87 -8.40
CA ASP A 35 17.76 10.44 -9.76
C ASP A 35 16.41 9.70 -9.78
N LEU A 36 15.55 10.08 -10.72
CA LEU A 36 14.29 9.39 -11.00
C LEU A 36 14.56 8.23 -11.95
N VAL A 37 14.36 6.99 -11.47
CA VAL A 37 14.80 5.78 -12.16
C VAL A 37 13.65 4.78 -12.29
N ASP A 38 13.48 4.20 -13.47
CA ASP A 38 12.53 3.08 -13.66
C ASP A 38 13.14 1.79 -13.09
N TRP A 39 12.36 1.03 -12.30
CA TRP A 39 12.87 -0.17 -11.65
C TRP A 39 13.31 -1.26 -12.62
N ASP A 40 12.72 -1.27 -13.81
CA ASP A 40 12.98 -2.25 -14.87
C ASP A 40 13.99 -1.76 -15.94
N ASP A 41 14.65 -0.63 -15.72
CA ASP A 41 15.73 -0.19 -16.60
C ASP A 41 17.01 -1.00 -16.34
N HIS A 42 17.26 -1.98 -17.19
CA HIS A 42 18.44 -2.83 -17.10
C HIS A 42 19.79 -2.14 -17.36
N ALA A 43 19.79 -0.88 -17.80
CA ALA A 43 21.00 -0.08 -17.99
C ALA A 43 21.48 0.58 -16.68
N VAL A 44 20.68 0.56 -15.63
CA VAL A 44 20.98 1.20 -14.35
C VAL A 44 21.99 0.36 -13.55
N ASP A 45 23.08 1.00 -13.14
CA ASP A 45 24.00 0.46 -12.16
C ASP A 45 23.60 0.93 -10.75
N TRP A 46 22.84 0.07 -10.05
CA TRP A 46 22.31 0.35 -8.72
C TRP A 46 23.40 0.59 -7.65
N SER A 47 24.61 0.07 -7.86
CA SER A 47 25.76 0.27 -6.95
C SER A 47 26.28 1.71 -6.93
N LEU A 48 25.83 2.57 -7.85
CA LEU A 48 26.17 3.99 -7.89
C LEU A 48 25.33 4.85 -6.95
N PHE A 49 24.29 4.28 -6.32
CA PHE A 49 23.44 4.97 -5.36
C PHE A 49 23.80 4.54 -3.95
N ASP A 50 23.76 5.49 -3.02
CA ASP A 50 23.90 5.22 -1.60
C ASP A 50 22.60 4.61 -1.03
N ARG A 51 21.47 4.95 -1.66
CA ARG A 51 20.12 4.49 -1.23
C ARG A 51 19.16 4.41 -2.41
N VAL A 52 18.25 3.44 -2.36
CA VAL A 52 17.16 3.25 -3.31
C VAL A 52 15.83 3.28 -2.56
N VAL A 53 14.91 4.13 -2.95
CA VAL A 53 13.57 4.24 -2.36
C VAL A 53 12.48 3.90 -3.38
N LEU A 54 11.60 2.96 -3.01
CA LEU A 54 10.43 2.59 -3.80
C LEU A 54 9.34 3.65 -3.65
N ARG A 55 8.84 4.20 -4.79
CA ARG A 55 7.81 5.24 -4.72
C ARG A 55 6.60 5.00 -5.61
N SER A 56 6.79 4.72 -6.87
CA SER A 56 5.68 4.56 -7.82
C SER A 56 5.93 3.42 -8.81
N ALA A 57 6.43 2.29 -8.31
CA ALA A 57 6.62 1.06 -9.07
C ALA A 57 5.30 0.26 -9.23
N TRP A 58 4.19 0.93 -9.55
CA TRP A 58 2.81 0.42 -9.43
C TRP A 58 2.43 -0.71 -10.38
N ASP A 59 3.31 -1.08 -11.31
CA ASP A 59 3.12 -2.20 -12.25
C ASP A 59 3.67 -3.55 -11.72
N TYR A 60 4.36 -3.57 -10.57
CA TYR A 60 4.97 -4.80 -10.04
C TYR A 60 3.98 -5.97 -9.83
N PRO A 61 2.68 -5.75 -9.52
CA PRO A 61 1.78 -6.88 -9.29
C PRO A 61 1.58 -7.77 -10.53
N GLN A 62 1.72 -7.21 -11.73
CA GLN A 62 1.66 -7.94 -12.99
C GLN A 62 2.99 -8.61 -13.35
N ARG A 63 4.09 -8.25 -12.65
CA ARG A 63 5.49 -8.64 -12.94
C ARG A 63 6.21 -9.11 -11.68
N LEU A 64 5.52 -9.81 -10.78
CA LEU A 64 5.95 -10.09 -9.41
C LEU A 64 7.29 -10.84 -9.33
N ASP A 65 7.51 -11.85 -10.19
CA ASP A 65 8.77 -12.62 -10.21
C ASP A 65 9.96 -11.75 -10.64
N GLU A 66 9.75 -10.88 -11.61
CA GLU A 66 10.76 -9.93 -12.07
C GLU A 66 11.08 -8.89 -10.99
N PHE A 67 10.06 -8.34 -10.38
CA PHE A 67 10.19 -7.39 -9.27
C PHE A 67 10.91 -8.02 -8.07
N SER A 68 10.56 -9.27 -7.72
CA SER A 68 11.24 -10.00 -6.64
C SER A 68 12.72 -10.24 -6.93
N THR A 69 13.06 -10.54 -8.18
CA THR A 69 14.45 -10.71 -8.63
C THR A 69 15.21 -9.38 -8.57
N TRP A 70 14.56 -8.29 -8.98
CA TRP A 70 15.11 -6.96 -8.92
C TRP A 70 15.38 -6.52 -7.47
N LEU A 71 14.44 -6.78 -6.53
CA LEU A 71 14.61 -6.48 -5.10
C LEU A 71 15.90 -7.12 -4.55
N ASP A 72 16.12 -8.41 -4.84
CA ASP A 72 17.33 -9.11 -4.40
C ASP A 72 18.60 -8.55 -5.02
N ALA A 73 18.55 -8.19 -6.29
CA ALA A 73 19.71 -7.63 -7.00
C ALA A 73 20.09 -6.25 -6.46
N VAL A 74 19.10 -5.41 -6.14
CA VAL A 74 19.33 -4.06 -5.59
C VAL A 74 19.84 -4.15 -4.15
N ASP A 75 19.20 -4.94 -3.29
CA ASP A 75 19.59 -5.10 -1.89
C ASP A 75 21.01 -5.67 -1.72
N ALA A 76 21.48 -6.45 -2.70
CA ALA A 76 22.83 -7.00 -2.69
C ALA A 76 23.93 -5.93 -2.90
N VAL A 77 23.61 -4.76 -3.42
CA VAL A 77 24.60 -3.76 -3.86
C VAL A 77 24.40 -2.36 -3.26
N THR A 78 23.22 -2.07 -2.69
CA THR A 78 22.89 -0.78 -2.11
C THR A 78 21.84 -0.89 -1.00
N ASP A 79 21.60 0.19 -0.26
CA ASP A 79 20.59 0.29 0.80
C ASP A 79 19.19 0.49 0.20
N LEU A 80 18.39 -0.57 0.19
CA LEU A 80 16.99 -0.53 -0.27
C LEU A 80 16.04 -0.14 0.86
N VAL A 81 15.24 0.88 0.65
CA VAL A 81 14.28 1.44 1.60
C VAL A 81 12.83 1.18 1.11
N ASN A 82 12.01 0.45 1.77
CA ASN A 82 12.20 -0.43 2.94
C ASN A 82 12.99 -1.69 2.55
N PRO A 83 13.65 -2.40 3.50
CA PRO A 83 14.37 -3.64 3.18
C PRO A 83 13.45 -4.73 2.60
N PRO A 84 13.99 -5.69 1.83
CA PRO A 84 13.21 -6.74 1.15
C PRO A 84 12.28 -7.55 2.06
N ALA A 85 12.65 -7.72 3.33
CA ALA A 85 11.80 -8.42 4.29
C ALA A 85 10.47 -7.69 4.54
N LEU A 86 10.53 -6.37 4.69
CA LEU A 86 9.35 -5.52 4.84
C LEU A 86 8.52 -5.47 3.55
N VAL A 87 9.21 -5.28 2.42
CA VAL A 87 8.56 -5.26 1.10
C VAL A 87 7.80 -6.55 0.86
N ARG A 88 8.45 -7.71 0.98
CA ARG A 88 7.83 -9.01 0.73
C ARG A 88 6.68 -9.34 1.65
N TRP A 89 6.77 -8.95 2.92
CA TRP A 89 5.66 -9.12 3.85
C TRP A 89 4.43 -8.32 3.42
N SER A 90 4.62 -7.08 2.96
CA SER A 90 3.53 -6.19 2.54
C SER A 90 2.95 -6.52 1.16
N LEU A 91 3.71 -7.22 0.28
CA LEU A 91 3.22 -7.62 -1.05
C LEU A 91 1.97 -8.51 -0.99
N ASP A 92 1.86 -9.38 0.02
CA ASP A 92 0.75 -10.34 0.14
C ASP A 92 -0.13 -9.99 1.36
N LYS A 93 -1.35 -9.55 1.09
CA LYS A 93 -2.33 -9.14 2.10
C LYS A 93 -2.76 -10.24 3.08
N GLN A 94 -2.22 -11.46 2.95
CA GLN A 94 -2.39 -12.50 3.96
C GLN A 94 -1.78 -12.09 5.32
N TYR A 95 -0.92 -11.07 5.38
CA TYR A 95 -0.46 -10.45 6.63
C TYR A 95 -1.60 -9.95 7.53
N LEU A 96 -2.79 -9.69 6.98
CA LEU A 96 -3.96 -9.32 7.77
C LEU A 96 -4.32 -10.41 8.80
N ALA A 97 -4.09 -11.68 8.49
CA ALA A 97 -4.29 -12.76 9.46
C ALA A 97 -3.32 -12.64 10.66
N GLU A 98 -2.06 -12.27 10.40
CA GLU A 98 -1.06 -12.06 11.43
C GLU A 98 -1.40 -10.88 12.35
N LEU A 99 -1.91 -9.79 11.76
CA LEU A 99 -2.42 -8.64 12.52
C LEU A 99 -3.57 -9.04 13.43
N ALA A 100 -4.55 -9.79 12.89
CA ALA A 100 -5.70 -10.29 13.67
C ALA A 100 -5.28 -11.21 14.81
N GLU A 101 -4.35 -12.15 14.57
CA GLU A 101 -3.80 -13.06 15.60
C GLU A 101 -3.09 -12.30 16.72
N ALA A 102 -2.47 -11.16 16.40
CA ALA A 102 -1.84 -10.28 17.38
C ALA A 102 -2.84 -9.35 18.10
N GLY A 103 -4.14 -9.41 17.75
CA GLY A 103 -5.19 -8.59 18.35
C GLY A 103 -5.35 -7.20 17.77
N VAL A 104 -4.70 -6.89 16.65
CA VAL A 104 -4.93 -5.64 15.90
C VAL A 104 -6.28 -5.74 15.19
N PRO A 105 -7.20 -4.78 15.39
CA PRO A 105 -8.48 -4.78 14.67
C PRO A 105 -8.26 -4.68 13.15
N ILE A 106 -8.77 -5.65 12.40
CA ILE A 106 -8.73 -5.65 10.94
C ILE A 106 -10.14 -5.69 10.35
N THR A 107 -10.30 -5.28 9.11
CA THR A 107 -11.51 -5.60 8.34
C THR A 107 -11.68 -7.11 8.26
N PRO A 108 -12.84 -7.68 8.67
CA PRO A 108 -13.06 -9.12 8.60
C PRO A 108 -12.72 -9.66 7.22
N THR A 109 -11.84 -10.64 7.15
CA THR A 109 -11.27 -11.12 5.88
C THR A 109 -11.32 -12.64 5.83
N VAL A 110 -11.87 -13.18 4.74
CA VAL A 110 -11.79 -14.59 4.39
C VAL A 110 -10.78 -14.77 3.28
N PHE A 111 -9.75 -15.56 3.52
CA PHE A 111 -8.77 -15.93 2.50
C PHE A 111 -9.24 -17.19 1.78
N VAL A 112 -9.30 -17.12 0.45
CA VAL A 112 -9.77 -18.22 -0.41
C VAL A 112 -8.61 -18.64 -1.32
N PRO A 113 -7.86 -19.71 -0.96
CA PRO A 113 -6.78 -20.22 -1.80
C PRO A 113 -7.29 -20.82 -3.11
N PRO A 114 -6.46 -20.87 -4.17
CA PRO A 114 -6.83 -21.53 -5.42
C PRO A 114 -7.37 -22.94 -5.22
N GLY A 115 -8.50 -23.23 -5.87
CA GLY A 115 -9.18 -24.54 -5.76
C GLY A 115 -10.13 -24.67 -4.57
N SER A 116 -10.18 -23.70 -3.66
CA SER A 116 -11.14 -23.68 -2.55
C SER A 116 -12.44 -23.00 -2.96
N PRO A 117 -13.62 -23.47 -2.48
CA PRO A 117 -14.87 -22.77 -2.73
C PRO A 117 -14.93 -21.45 -1.96
N ALA A 118 -15.42 -20.39 -2.60
CA ALA A 118 -15.68 -19.13 -1.93
C ALA A 118 -16.87 -19.24 -0.97
N SER A 119 -16.76 -18.60 0.19
CA SER A 119 -17.87 -18.40 1.11
C SER A 119 -18.04 -16.89 1.33
N PHE A 120 -19.26 -16.42 1.16
CA PHE A 120 -19.56 -14.99 1.29
C PHE A 120 -20.33 -14.72 2.59
N PRO A 121 -19.94 -13.67 3.36
CA PRO A 121 -20.75 -13.21 4.48
C PRO A 121 -22.10 -12.69 4.00
N PRO A 122 -23.11 -12.64 4.86
CA PRO A 122 -24.39 -12.00 4.52
C PRO A 122 -24.21 -10.55 4.11
N GLY A 123 -24.92 -10.09 3.07
CA GLY A 123 -24.83 -8.72 2.58
C GLY A 123 -23.90 -8.55 1.38
N GLY A 124 -23.51 -7.32 1.14
CA GLY A 124 -22.54 -7.00 0.08
C GLY A 124 -21.13 -7.43 0.46
N VAL A 125 -20.31 -7.71 -0.54
CA VAL A 125 -18.93 -8.15 -0.37
C VAL A 125 -17.99 -7.39 -1.31
N VAL A 126 -16.71 -7.32 -0.92
CA VAL A 126 -15.60 -6.93 -1.77
C VAL A 126 -14.76 -8.17 -2.03
N VAL A 127 -14.42 -8.40 -3.30
CA VAL A 127 -13.51 -9.46 -3.75
C VAL A 127 -12.28 -8.79 -4.35
N LYS A 128 -11.10 -9.19 -3.88
CA LYS A 128 -9.83 -8.65 -4.38
C LYS A 128 -8.71 -9.71 -4.29
N PRO A 129 -7.64 -9.62 -5.11
CA PRO A 129 -6.49 -10.50 -4.97
C PRO A 129 -5.69 -10.21 -3.69
N ALA A 130 -4.98 -11.21 -3.17
CA ALA A 130 -4.07 -11.03 -2.04
C ALA A 130 -2.85 -10.17 -2.43
N VAL A 131 -2.36 -10.32 -3.65
CA VAL A 131 -1.29 -9.49 -4.20
C VAL A 131 -1.88 -8.53 -5.24
N GLY A 132 -1.71 -7.23 -5.05
CA GLY A 132 -2.24 -6.22 -5.96
C GLY A 132 -2.07 -4.81 -5.41
N ALA A 133 -2.00 -3.82 -6.30
CA ALA A 133 -1.92 -2.39 -6.03
C ALA A 133 -3.03 -1.63 -6.77
N GLY A 134 -3.32 -0.38 -6.38
CA GLY A 134 -4.20 0.53 -7.10
C GLY A 134 -5.65 0.07 -7.25
N SER A 135 -6.14 -0.85 -6.41
CA SER A 135 -7.47 -1.48 -6.53
C SER A 135 -7.70 -2.27 -7.83
N VAL A 136 -6.64 -2.59 -8.57
CA VAL A 136 -6.73 -3.45 -9.75
C VAL A 136 -7.28 -4.81 -9.34
N ASP A 137 -8.23 -5.33 -10.12
CA ASP A 137 -8.94 -6.59 -9.82
C ASP A 137 -9.69 -6.60 -8.46
N ALA A 138 -9.98 -5.43 -7.89
CA ALA A 138 -10.89 -5.31 -6.75
C ALA A 138 -12.30 -4.91 -7.24
N ALA A 139 -13.33 -5.57 -6.74
CA ALA A 139 -14.72 -5.24 -7.09
C ALA A 139 -15.68 -5.46 -5.93
N SER A 140 -16.73 -4.66 -5.89
CA SER A 140 -17.83 -4.80 -4.92
C SER A 140 -19.04 -5.48 -5.55
N TYR A 141 -19.75 -6.29 -4.75
CA TYR A 141 -20.91 -7.05 -5.14
C TYR A 141 -22.01 -6.88 -4.11
N GLY A 142 -23.24 -6.67 -4.56
CA GLY A 142 -24.42 -6.69 -3.71
C GLY A 142 -24.75 -8.09 -3.18
N ALA A 143 -25.64 -8.17 -2.19
CA ALA A 143 -26.08 -9.45 -1.61
C ALA A 143 -26.75 -10.40 -2.64
N ASP A 144 -27.29 -9.88 -3.72
CA ASP A 144 -27.90 -10.59 -4.84
C ASP A 144 -26.92 -10.92 -5.97
N GLN A 145 -25.66 -10.55 -5.85
CA GLN A 145 -24.61 -10.71 -6.87
C GLN A 145 -23.52 -11.73 -6.47
N HIS A 146 -23.82 -12.65 -5.56
CA HIS A 146 -22.82 -13.65 -5.11
C HIS A 146 -22.42 -14.65 -6.22
N GLU A 147 -23.21 -14.79 -7.28
CA GLU A 147 -22.87 -15.62 -8.45
C GLU A 147 -21.76 -14.92 -9.29
N GLU A 148 -21.88 -13.61 -9.50
CA GLU A 148 -20.85 -12.80 -10.15
C GLU A 148 -19.57 -12.72 -9.30
N ALA A 149 -19.71 -12.57 -7.97
CA ALA A 149 -18.57 -12.64 -7.06
C ALA A 149 -17.85 -13.99 -7.13
N THR A 150 -18.60 -15.11 -7.24
CA THR A 150 -18.02 -16.46 -7.44
C THR A 150 -17.24 -16.54 -8.76
N SER A 151 -17.80 -15.96 -9.83
CA SER A 151 -17.13 -15.92 -11.13
C SER A 151 -15.84 -15.10 -11.09
N HIS A 152 -15.83 -14.00 -10.32
CA HIS A 152 -14.63 -13.20 -10.09
C HIS A 152 -13.55 -14.02 -9.32
N VAL A 153 -13.93 -14.68 -8.22
CA VAL A 153 -13.02 -15.58 -7.50
C VAL A 153 -12.43 -16.63 -8.42
N ALA A 154 -13.27 -17.27 -9.26
CA ALA A 154 -12.78 -18.28 -10.20
C ALA A 154 -11.78 -17.74 -11.22
N ARG A 155 -11.97 -16.50 -11.68
CA ARG A 155 -11.02 -15.82 -12.58
C ARG A 155 -9.66 -15.57 -11.89
N LEU A 156 -9.65 -15.07 -10.66
CA LEU A 156 -8.44 -14.86 -9.89
C LEU A 156 -7.72 -16.18 -9.56
N HIS A 157 -8.49 -17.22 -9.22
CA HIS A 157 -7.93 -18.57 -9.02
C HIS A 157 -7.30 -19.15 -10.30
N ALA A 158 -7.88 -18.89 -11.47
CA ALA A 158 -7.28 -19.32 -12.74
C ALA A 158 -5.93 -18.64 -13.03
N ALA A 159 -5.70 -17.45 -12.45
CA ALA A 159 -4.42 -16.75 -12.43
C ALA A 159 -3.50 -17.21 -11.27
N GLY A 160 -3.88 -18.24 -10.50
CA GLY A 160 -3.09 -18.76 -9.38
C GLY A 160 -3.12 -17.91 -8.11
N GLN A 161 -3.99 -16.90 -8.04
CA GLN A 161 -4.00 -15.94 -6.93
C GLN A 161 -4.85 -16.44 -5.75
N VAL A 162 -4.39 -16.16 -4.52
CA VAL A 162 -5.24 -16.21 -3.32
C VAL A 162 -6.18 -15.00 -3.36
N VAL A 163 -7.43 -15.21 -3.02
CA VAL A 163 -8.48 -14.17 -3.05
C VAL A 163 -8.88 -13.79 -1.63
N LEU A 164 -9.04 -12.49 -1.39
CA LEU A 164 -9.65 -11.94 -0.20
C LEU A 164 -11.13 -11.66 -0.45
N VAL A 165 -11.98 -12.13 0.45
CA VAL A 165 -13.40 -11.78 0.52
C VAL A 165 -13.62 -11.02 1.82
N GLN A 166 -14.10 -9.79 1.71
CA GLN A 166 -14.38 -8.89 2.83
C GLN A 166 -15.85 -8.44 2.78
N PRO A 167 -16.51 -8.16 3.91
CA PRO A 167 -17.81 -7.52 3.89
C PRO A 167 -17.72 -6.13 3.26
N PHE A 168 -18.76 -5.72 2.53
CA PHE A 168 -18.88 -4.35 2.06
C PHE A 168 -19.24 -3.45 3.25
N LEU A 169 -18.28 -2.65 3.71
CA LEU A 169 -18.49 -1.72 4.81
C LEU A 169 -19.17 -0.44 4.31
N ARG A 170 -20.31 -0.09 4.91
CA ARG A 170 -21.09 1.11 4.52
C ARG A 170 -20.35 2.41 4.80
N SER A 171 -19.44 2.41 5.76
CA SER A 171 -18.61 3.56 6.08
C SER A 171 -17.71 4.01 4.93
N ILE A 172 -17.24 3.09 4.09
CA ILE A 172 -16.31 3.42 3.00
C ILE A 172 -16.90 4.43 2.02
N PRO A 173 -18.09 4.22 1.40
CA PRO A 173 -18.68 5.23 0.53
C PRO A 173 -19.14 6.50 1.28
N GLU A 174 -19.45 6.42 2.57
CA GLU A 174 -19.97 7.54 3.35
C GLU A 174 -18.84 8.40 3.94
N GLU A 175 -17.83 7.79 4.54
CA GLU A 175 -16.73 8.45 5.27
C GLU A 175 -15.39 8.38 4.52
N GLY A 176 -15.20 7.39 3.64
CA GLY A 176 -13.92 7.09 2.98
C GLY A 176 -13.02 6.19 3.82
N GLU A 177 -11.78 6.12 3.40
CA GLU A 177 -10.68 5.46 4.07
C GLU A 177 -9.78 6.54 4.70
N TRP A 178 -9.06 6.19 5.75
CA TRP A 178 -8.10 7.08 6.39
C TRP A 178 -6.68 6.50 6.26
N PRO A 179 -5.94 6.88 5.21
CA PRO A 179 -4.51 6.64 5.11
C PRO A 179 -3.76 7.31 6.28
N MET A 180 -3.14 6.49 7.13
CA MET A 180 -2.32 6.92 8.26
C MET A 180 -0.85 6.72 7.90
N VAL A 181 -0.10 7.80 7.72
CA VAL A 181 1.30 7.76 7.28
C VAL A 181 2.24 7.77 8.47
N PHE A 182 3.19 6.85 8.46
CA PHE A 182 4.24 6.68 9.45
C PHE A 182 5.60 6.87 8.81
N LEU A 183 6.50 7.53 9.53
CA LEU A 183 7.89 7.76 9.14
C LEU A 183 8.78 7.34 10.31
N ASP A 184 9.74 6.46 10.06
CA ASP A 184 10.60 5.86 11.08
C ASP A 184 9.78 5.26 12.24
N GLY A 185 8.72 4.51 11.87
CA GLY A 185 7.80 3.85 12.82
C GLY A 185 6.88 4.79 13.61
N ARG A 186 6.90 6.11 13.35
CA ARG A 186 6.11 7.12 14.10
C ARG A 186 5.06 7.76 13.23
N PHE A 187 3.88 7.96 13.79
CA PHE A 187 2.82 8.67 13.10
C PHE A 187 3.27 10.07 12.65
N SER A 188 3.06 10.38 11.39
CA SER A 188 3.41 11.64 10.76
C SER A 188 2.18 12.49 10.44
N HIS A 189 1.28 11.99 9.62
CA HIS A 189 0.07 12.69 9.16
C HIS A 189 -0.95 11.69 8.63
N ALA A 190 -2.13 12.19 8.25
CA ALA A 190 -3.19 11.38 7.68
C ALA A 190 -3.91 12.14 6.56
N ALA A 191 -4.58 11.37 5.69
CA ALA A 191 -5.49 11.88 4.68
C ALA A 191 -6.86 11.19 4.80
N ASN A 192 -7.83 11.67 4.05
CA ASN A 192 -9.08 10.95 3.75
C ASN A 192 -9.09 10.62 2.26
N LYS A 193 -9.22 9.34 1.94
CA LYS A 193 -9.25 8.81 0.59
C LYS A 193 -10.63 8.21 0.30
N ARG A 194 -11.21 8.53 -0.84
CA ARG A 194 -12.46 7.95 -1.32
C ARG A 194 -12.23 7.31 -2.68
N VAL A 195 -12.31 5.98 -2.71
CA VAL A 195 -12.14 5.18 -3.93
C VAL A 195 -13.50 4.76 -4.46
N ALA A 196 -13.74 4.98 -5.74
CA ALA A 196 -14.90 4.46 -6.45
C ALA A 196 -14.60 3.07 -6.99
N LEU A 197 -14.81 2.02 -6.17
CA LEU A 197 -14.68 0.64 -6.66
C LEU A 197 -15.75 0.34 -7.70
N PRO A 198 -15.40 -0.28 -8.84
CA PRO A 198 -16.37 -0.69 -9.83
C PRO A 198 -17.30 -1.76 -9.24
N GLN A 199 -18.58 -1.69 -9.59
CA GLN A 199 -19.50 -2.80 -9.38
C GLN A 199 -19.25 -3.84 -10.46
N ALA A 200 -18.81 -5.05 -10.08
CA ALA A 200 -18.58 -6.17 -10.99
C ALA A 200 -17.70 -5.87 -12.21
N GLY A 201 -16.69 -5.02 -12.04
CA GLY A 201 -15.81 -4.60 -13.14
C GLY A 201 -14.32 -4.69 -12.79
N THR A 202 -13.49 -4.54 -13.82
CA THR A 202 -12.03 -4.38 -13.67
C THR A 202 -11.66 -2.90 -13.74
N VAL A 203 -10.58 -2.53 -13.06
CA VAL A 203 -9.94 -1.23 -13.24
C VAL A 203 -8.96 -1.34 -14.41
N ASP A 204 -9.21 -0.58 -15.48
CA ASP A 204 -8.39 -0.61 -16.71
C ASP A 204 -7.27 0.45 -16.69
N ASP A 205 -6.81 0.86 -15.51
CA ASP A 205 -5.72 1.83 -15.30
C ASP A 205 -4.82 1.36 -14.15
N LEU A 206 -3.74 2.09 -13.87
CA LEU A 206 -2.83 1.81 -12.74
C LEU A 206 -3.54 1.85 -11.38
N PHE A 207 -4.63 2.62 -11.26
CA PHE A 207 -5.45 2.70 -10.04
C PHE A 207 -6.88 3.14 -10.33
N ALA A 208 -7.79 2.78 -9.43
CA ALA A 208 -9.18 3.24 -9.48
C ALA A 208 -9.26 4.76 -9.28
N PRO A 209 -10.27 5.45 -9.87
CA PRO A 209 -10.49 6.87 -9.58
C PRO A 209 -10.70 7.12 -8.10
N GLU A 210 -9.98 8.09 -7.56
CA GLU A 210 -10.05 8.47 -6.16
C GLU A 210 -10.14 9.97 -5.97
N THR A 211 -10.65 10.39 -4.81
CA THR A 211 -10.61 11.79 -4.35
C THR A 211 -10.02 11.84 -2.96
N ASN A 212 -9.06 12.75 -2.77
CA ASN A 212 -8.28 12.86 -1.57
C ASN A 212 -8.51 14.20 -0.87
N ALA A 213 -8.44 14.23 0.46
CA ALA A 213 -8.56 15.41 1.28
C ALA A 213 -7.66 15.33 2.52
N ALA A 214 -7.31 16.49 3.08
CA ALA A 214 -6.60 16.55 4.35
C ALA A 214 -7.47 15.97 5.48
N HIS A 215 -6.84 15.26 6.42
CA HIS A 215 -7.50 14.72 7.60
C HIS A 215 -6.66 14.91 8.86
N VAL A 216 -7.32 15.31 9.94
CA VAL A 216 -6.69 15.35 11.27
C VAL A 216 -7.08 14.07 12.01
N ALA A 217 -6.12 13.18 12.19
CA ALA A 217 -6.35 11.89 12.82
C ALA A 217 -6.75 12.04 14.28
N THR A 218 -7.72 11.24 14.71
CA THR A 218 -8.10 11.09 16.12
C THR A 218 -7.10 10.18 16.84
N ALA A 219 -7.03 10.31 18.18
CA ALA A 219 -6.18 9.43 18.99
C ALA A 219 -6.52 7.93 18.78
N ALA A 220 -7.79 7.57 18.62
CA ALA A 220 -8.22 6.21 18.38
C ALA A 220 -7.76 5.67 17.02
N GLN A 221 -7.73 6.50 15.96
CA GLN A 221 -7.17 6.11 14.67
C GLN A 221 -5.66 5.87 14.78
N VAL A 222 -4.95 6.79 15.42
CA VAL A 222 -3.50 6.66 15.62
C VAL A 222 -3.18 5.40 16.43
N GLU A 223 -3.93 5.08 17.49
CA GLU A 223 -3.73 3.89 18.31
C GLU A 223 -3.85 2.59 17.50
N VAL A 224 -4.90 2.45 16.69
CA VAL A 224 -5.09 1.24 15.86
C VAL A 224 -4.01 1.13 14.78
N ALA A 225 -3.67 2.23 14.09
CA ALA A 225 -2.66 2.20 13.05
C ALA A 225 -1.25 1.96 13.63
N GLN A 226 -0.91 2.56 14.79
CA GLN A 226 0.37 2.38 15.46
C GLN A 226 0.54 0.91 15.89
N ALA A 227 -0.51 0.24 16.39
CA ALA A 227 -0.44 -1.18 16.77
C ALA A 227 -0.04 -2.08 15.58
N ALA A 228 -0.50 -1.76 14.36
CA ALA A 228 -0.07 -2.48 13.16
C ALA A 228 1.42 -2.23 12.84
N VAL A 229 1.88 -0.98 12.93
CA VAL A 229 3.28 -0.63 12.67
C VAL A 229 4.21 -1.19 13.75
N ASP A 230 3.79 -1.21 15.01
CA ASP A 230 4.55 -1.80 16.11
C ASP A 230 4.75 -3.31 15.89
N LEU A 231 3.69 -4.04 15.47
CA LEU A 231 3.80 -5.46 15.15
C LEU A 231 4.81 -5.73 14.03
N VAL A 232 4.77 -4.93 12.96
CA VAL A 232 5.73 -5.01 11.86
C VAL A 232 7.15 -4.75 12.37
N SER A 233 7.32 -3.69 13.17
CA SER A 233 8.61 -3.29 13.72
C SER A 233 9.23 -4.37 14.61
N ASP A 234 8.42 -5.01 15.45
CA ASP A 234 8.87 -6.08 16.35
C ASP A 234 9.30 -7.34 15.59
N ARG A 235 8.69 -7.62 14.43
CA ARG A 235 8.96 -8.84 13.65
C ARG A 235 10.04 -8.67 12.61
N LEU A 236 10.07 -7.55 11.91
CA LEU A 236 10.83 -7.36 10.68
C LEU A 236 11.77 -6.14 10.72
N GLY A 237 11.70 -5.34 11.78
CA GLY A 237 12.40 -4.07 11.89
C GLY A 237 11.51 -2.88 11.54
N THR A 238 11.90 -1.72 12.04
CA THR A 238 11.12 -0.48 11.89
C THR A 238 11.10 -0.03 10.42
N PRO A 239 9.92 0.13 9.81
CA PRO A 239 9.82 0.65 8.45
C PRO A 239 10.22 2.13 8.42
N THR A 240 11.00 2.52 7.42
CA THR A 240 11.37 3.92 7.18
C THR A 240 10.14 4.74 6.82
N TYR A 241 9.23 4.15 6.04
CA TYR A 241 7.90 4.69 5.78
C TYR A 241 6.87 3.55 5.76
N ALA A 242 5.66 3.86 6.18
CA ALA A 242 4.51 2.96 6.12
C ALA A 242 3.23 3.76 5.92
N ARG A 243 2.24 3.15 5.29
CA ARG A 243 0.86 3.63 5.28
C ARG A 243 -0.06 2.54 5.81
N VAL A 244 -0.88 2.90 6.77
CA VAL A 244 -1.94 2.03 7.31
C VAL A 244 -3.27 2.64 6.94
N ASP A 245 -4.02 1.98 6.06
CA ASP A 245 -5.33 2.45 5.64
C ASP A 245 -6.39 1.92 6.64
N LEU A 246 -7.04 2.84 7.31
CA LEU A 246 -8.10 2.53 8.28
C LEU A 246 -9.47 2.76 7.67
N VAL A 247 -10.42 1.97 8.13
CA VAL A 247 -11.86 2.15 7.86
C VAL A 247 -12.64 2.00 9.16
N ARG A 248 -13.91 2.40 9.15
CA ARG A 248 -14.81 2.17 10.28
C ARG A 248 -15.61 0.89 10.02
N ASP A 249 -15.63 -0.02 10.98
CA ASP A 249 -16.49 -1.19 10.92
C ASP A 249 -17.95 -0.86 11.23
N ASP A 250 -18.85 -1.84 11.03
CA ASP A 250 -20.29 -1.66 11.29
C ASP A 250 -20.64 -1.49 12.78
N THR A 251 -19.69 -1.69 13.70
CA THR A 251 -19.85 -1.43 15.14
C THR A 251 -19.41 -0.02 15.54
N GLY A 252 -18.79 0.72 14.60
CA GLY A 252 -18.30 2.07 14.78
C GLY A 252 -16.83 2.13 15.23
N GLY A 253 -16.14 0.99 15.34
CA GLY A 253 -14.72 0.91 15.65
C GLY A 253 -13.85 1.17 14.41
N PHE A 254 -12.58 1.55 14.61
CA PHE A 254 -11.61 1.60 13.53
C PHE A 254 -10.94 0.25 13.36
N CYS A 255 -10.70 -0.15 12.12
CA CYS A 255 -9.97 -1.37 11.79
C CYS A 255 -9.06 -1.14 10.58
N VAL A 256 -7.99 -1.92 10.50
CA VAL A 256 -7.04 -1.91 9.39
C VAL A 256 -7.68 -2.55 8.17
N LEU A 257 -7.67 -1.83 7.06
CA LEU A 257 -8.03 -2.33 5.73
C LEU A 257 -6.81 -2.87 5.00
N GLU A 258 -5.68 -2.14 5.12
CA GLU A 258 -4.44 -2.44 4.42
C GLU A 258 -3.22 -1.82 5.14
N VAL A 259 -2.04 -2.46 4.98
CA VAL A 259 -0.73 -1.92 5.39
C VAL A 259 0.17 -1.91 4.17
N GLU A 260 0.67 -0.76 3.78
CA GLU A 260 1.55 -0.60 2.63
C GLU A 260 2.96 -0.17 3.06
N LEU A 261 3.95 -1.01 2.69
CA LEU A 261 5.37 -0.80 2.97
C LEU A 261 6.22 -0.79 1.70
N VAL A 262 5.62 -1.00 0.55
CA VAL A 262 6.32 -1.06 -0.75
C VAL A 262 6.47 0.34 -1.32
N GLU A 263 5.39 0.89 -1.88
CA GLU A 263 5.39 2.15 -2.63
C GLU A 263 4.10 2.99 -2.37
N PRO A 264 3.70 3.15 -1.09
CA PRO A 264 2.44 3.85 -0.81
C PRO A 264 2.49 5.31 -1.25
N SER A 265 1.38 5.82 -1.79
CA SER A 265 1.16 7.27 -1.79
C SER A 265 1.18 7.76 -0.35
N LEU A 266 2.00 8.77 -0.06
CA LEU A 266 2.16 9.34 1.27
C LEU A 266 1.25 10.56 1.51
N PHE A 267 0.46 10.95 0.50
CA PHE A 267 -0.50 12.05 0.61
C PHE A 267 0.13 13.37 1.09
N LEU A 268 1.37 13.65 0.67
CA LEU A 268 2.10 14.86 1.07
C LEU A 268 1.38 16.14 0.65
N ALA A 269 0.63 16.10 -0.48
CA ALA A 269 -0.16 17.23 -0.96
C ALA A 269 -1.35 17.57 -0.05
N TYR A 270 -1.77 16.64 0.81
CA TYR A 270 -2.92 16.78 1.73
C TYR A 270 -2.48 16.94 3.19
N ALA A 271 -1.17 17.03 3.43
CA ALA A 271 -0.57 17.22 4.75
C ALA A 271 -0.02 18.66 4.91
N GLU A 272 0.40 18.98 6.12
CA GLU A 272 1.17 20.21 6.34
C GLU A 272 2.56 20.13 5.67
N PRO A 273 3.13 21.26 5.23
CA PRO A 273 4.41 21.27 4.49
C PRO A 273 5.58 20.53 5.20
N ALA A 274 5.55 20.48 6.53
CA ALA A 274 6.56 19.78 7.31
C ALA A 274 6.53 18.25 7.12
N ALA A 275 5.46 17.67 6.54
CA ALA A 275 5.38 16.25 6.25
C ALA A 275 6.43 15.82 5.20
N ALA A 276 6.58 16.59 4.12
CA ALA A 276 7.62 16.36 3.11
C ALA A 276 9.04 16.50 3.69
N GLU A 277 9.25 17.46 4.61
CA GLU A 277 10.52 17.64 5.31
C GLU A 277 10.86 16.43 6.20
N ARG A 278 9.86 15.88 6.93
CA ARG A 278 10.05 14.67 7.74
C ARG A 278 10.39 13.47 6.86
N PHE A 279 9.69 13.32 5.73
CA PHE A 279 9.96 12.24 4.78
C PHE A 279 11.38 12.35 4.20
N ALA A 280 11.79 13.54 3.75
CA ALA A 280 13.16 13.77 3.27
C ALA A 280 14.20 13.49 4.37
N ALA A 281 13.93 13.87 5.63
CA ALA A 281 14.84 13.64 6.73
C ALA A 281 15.09 12.15 6.99
N VAL A 282 14.05 11.29 6.99
CA VAL A 282 14.23 9.84 7.19
C VAL A 282 14.94 9.16 6.01
N LEU A 283 14.83 9.73 4.81
CA LEU A 283 15.55 9.22 3.63
C LEU A 283 17.01 9.68 3.57
N ALA A 284 17.36 10.82 4.15
CA ALA A 284 18.70 11.41 4.10
C ALA A 284 19.65 10.89 5.20
N HIS A 285 19.14 10.19 6.19
CA HIS A 285 19.89 9.64 7.33
C HIS A 285 20.08 8.14 7.22
#